data_b81b525c544de871190ad1b451e5450c
#
_entry.id   b81b525c544de871190ad1b451e5450c
#
_cell.length_a   1.000
_cell.length_b   1.000
_cell.length_c   1.000
_cell.angle_alpha   90.00
_cell.angle_beta   90.00
_cell.angle_gamma   90.00
#
_symmetry.space_group_name_H-M   'P 1'
#
loop_
_entity.id
_entity.type
_entity.pdbx_description
1 polymer ?
#
loop_
_entity_poly.entity_id
_entity_poly.type
_entity_poly.pdbx_seq_one_letter_code
_entity_poly.pdbx_strand_id
1 'polypeptide(L)'
;MELYHEVAIGGPQNRGLLIPQEQVIDVILEHGKKYAVYKSLYLYDEEGRQYHKLRKTFKDFLGKRYIKDVLIDIDKGDNTDNYTLNKTKSVLFELEELGVQRHSYNIYFSGTGYHIVINEETFNFPEGSSDLPFIVKETMNNLFSDIDLAVYNRTSIYRCETTLNPKSGLYKIPLTHEEVNKLSAEDIISNAKSQVTIQSDPIWGDGELEKHVITEIPQIRVMDSNVEPRNIVPCVQKMYKLGPEEGSRNNTLMRIASHFFRHGIPSEAAKAALLHWNNGQLRDEIIIKKVEDTYRGGYKYGCKDVLMAKYCQTHCIHYKRKDY
;
A
#
# COMPACT_ATOMS: atom_id res chain seq x y z
N MET A 1 7.40 21.45 -11.14
CA MET A 1 6.33 21.39 -10.10
C MET A 1 6.98 20.89 -8.83
N GLU A 2 6.76 21.56 -7.71
CA GLU A 2 7.29 21.14 -6.42
C GLU A 2 6.45 20.00 -5.86
N LEU A 3 7.10 18.92 -5.43
CA LEU A 3 6.47 17.73 -4.87
C LEU A 3 6.96 17.49 -3.44
N TYR A 4 6.09 16.93 -2.61
CA TYR A 4 6.32 16.77 -1.18
C TYR A 4 6.15 15.30 -0.77
N HIS A 5 7.00 14.84 0.16
CA HIS A 5 6.79 13.61 0.91
C HIS A 5 6.18 13.90 2.30
N GLU A 6 5.27 13.04 2.75
CA GLU A 6 4.98 12.96 4.17
C GLU A 6 6.11 12.16 4.84
N VAL A 7 6.70 12.73 5.89
CA VAL A 7 7.85 12.18 6.60
C VAL A 7 7.47 11.88 8.05
N ALA A 8 8.04 10.79 8.59
CA ALA A 8 7.94 10.42 10.00
C ALA A 8 9.33 10.15 10.57
N ILE A 9 9.63 10.67 11.77
CA ILE A 9 10.91 10.51 12.46
C ILE A 9 10.70 9.73 13.75
N GLY A 10 11.53 8.71 13.99
CA GLY A 10 11.49 7.84 15.17
C GLY A 10 10.52 6.68 15.06
N GLY A 11 9.43 6.81 14.30
CA GLY A 11 8.47 5.73 14.07
C GLY A 11 7.33 6.11 13.15
N PRO A 12 6.64 5.12 12.54
CA PRO A 12 5.57 5.37 11.57
C PRO A 12 4.36 6.13 12.16
N GLN A 13 4.18 6.11 13.47
CA GLN A 13 3.14 6.85 14.17
C GLN A 13 3.41 8.35 14.26
N ASN A 14 4.67 8.79 14.12
CA ASN A 14 5.09 10.18 14.21
C ASN A 14 4.99 10.90 12.86
N ARG A 15 3.93 10.62 12.12
CA ARG A 15 3.65 11.22 10.80
C ARG A 15 3.22 12.67 10.96
N GLY A 16 3.23 13.40 9.83
CA GLY A 16 2.68 14.74 9.75
C GLY A 16 3.69 15.84 9.47
N LEU A 17 4.95 15.48 9.20
CA LEU A 17 5.90 16.40 8.56
C LEU A 17 5.71 16.32 7.05
N LEU A 18 5.64 17.47 6.38
CA LEU A 18 5.59 17.56 4.93
C LEU A 18 6.86 18.26 4.45
N ILE A 19 7.68 17.52 3.72
CA ILE A 19 9.02 17.93 3.31
C ILE A 19 9.11 17.93 1.78
N PRO A 20 9.62 18.99 1.14
CA PRO A 20 9.95 18.98 -0.28
C PRO A 20 10.84 17.78 -0.63
N GLN A 21 10.61 17.17 -1.79
CA GLN A 21 11.30 15.93 -2.19
C GLN A 21 12.81 16.05 -2.08
N GLU A 22 13.39 17.14 -2.55
CA GLU A 22 14.83 17.41 -2.56
C GLU A 22 15.44 17.61 -1.17
N GLN A 23 14.60 17.95 -0.16
CA GLN A 23 15.07 18.18 1.22
C GLN A 23 14.96 16.94 2.12
N VAL A 24 14.43 15.83 1.61
CA VAL A 24 14.32 14.58 2.39
C VAL A 24 15.71 14.08 2.80
N ILE A 25 16.72 14.30 1.96
CA ILE A 25 18.10 13.91 2.25
C ILE A 25 18.65 14.63 3.50
N ASP A 26 18.33 15.91 3.67
CA ASP A 26 18.76 16.69 4.83
C ASP A 26 18.17 16.12 6.13
N VAL A 27 16.91 15.70 6.10
CA VAL A 27 16.24 15.03 7.23
C VAL A 27 16.92 13.68 7.56
N ILE A 28 17.31 12.93 6.54
CA ILE A 28 18.03 11.65 6.73
C ILE A 28 19.39 11.91 7.37
N LEU A 29 20.14 12.88 6.89
CA LEU A 29 21.48 13.24 7.42
C LEU A 29 21.42 13.72 8.87
N GLU A 30 20.40 14.52 9.20
CA GLU A 30 20.21 15.06 10.55
C GLU A 30 19.78 14.00 11.57
N HIS A 31 18.82 13.13 11.19
CA HIS A 31 18.15 12.26 12.13
C HIS A 31 18.50 10.76 12.00
N GLY A 32 18.91 10.31 10.81
CA GLY A 32 19.04 8.88 10.46
C GLY A 32 20.01 8.09 11.33
N LYS A 33 21.02 8.74 11.90
CA LYS A 33 21.99 8.11 12.81
C LYS A 33 21.34 7.58 14.09
N LYS A 34 20.34 8.28 14.60
CA LYS A 34 19.72 7.97 15.90
C LYS A 34 18.30 7.44 15.78
N TYR A 35 17.63 7.75 14.70
CA TYR A 35 16.22 7.48 14.52
C TYR A 35 15.93 6.84 13.18
N ALA A 36 14.85 6.07 13.14
CA ALA A 36 14.24 5.71 11.87
C ALA A 36 13.65 6.96 11.20
N VAL A 37 13.89 7.12 9.92
CA VAL A 37 13.21 8.14 9.09
C VAL A 37 12.40 7.41 8.03
N TYR A 38 11.14 7.76 7.90
CA TYR A 38 10.23 7.20 6.90
C TYR A 38 9.78 8.31 5.96
N LYS A 39 9.62 7.97 4.69
CA LYS A 39 8.97 8.84 3.70
C LYS A 39 7.77 8.15 3.08
N SER A 40 6.78 8.92 2.63
CA SER A 40 5.63 8.37 1.89
C SER A 40 6.09 7.77 0.56
N LEU A 41 5.45 6.68 0.15
CA LEU A 41 5.67 6.09 -1.17
C LEU A 41 5.22 7.07 -2.27
N TYR A 42 4.09 7.73 -2.05
CA TYR A 42 3.57 8.72 -2.98
C TYR A 42 3.98 10.13 -2.57
N LEU A 43 4.18 10.96 -3.58
CA LEU A 43 4.39 12.39 -3.43
C LEU A 43 3.09 13.14 -3.69
N TYR A 44 3.07 14.37 -3.23
CA TYR A 44 1.89 15.24 -3.26
C TYR A 44 2.30 16.61 -3.80
N ASP A 45 1.42 17.20 -4.61
CA ASP A 45 1.55 18.55 -5.13
C ASP A 45 1.02 19.62 -4.16
N GLU A 46 0.83 20.83 -4.63
CA GLU A 46 0.31 21.93 -3.81
C GLU A 46 -1.12 21.66 -3.31
N GLU A 47 -1.97 20.92 -4.06
CA GLU A 47 -3.30 20.52 -3.57
C GLU A 47 -3.16 19.61 -2.34
N GLY A 48 -2.28 18.62 -2.42
CA GLY A 48 -1.95 17.74 -1.30
C GLY A 48 -1.36 18.50 -0.11
N ARG A 49 -0.48 19.48 -0.38
CA ARG A 49 0.10 20.34 0.65
C ARG A 49 -0.97 21.13 1.40
N GLN A 50 -1.90 21.74 0.71
CA GLN A 50 -3.02 22.49 1.33
C GLN A 50 -3.92 21.55 2.15
N TYR A 51 -4.25 20.36 1.62
CA TYR A 51 -4.99 19.36 2.37
C TYR A 51 -4.28 18.99 3.67
N HIS A 52 -2.97 18.68 3.59
CA HIS A 52 -2.16 18.31 4.75
C HIS A 52 -2.05 19.46 5.78
N LYS A 53 -1.91 20.70 5.34
CA LYS A 53 -1.87 21.87 6.23
C LYS A 53 -3.12 21.93 7.12
N LEU A 54 -4.28 21.58 6.57
CA LEU A 54 -5.57 21.61 7.29
C LEU A 54 -5.79 20.35 8.15
N ARG A 55 -5.39 19.18 7.67
CA ARG A 55 -5.75 17.89 8.28
C ARG A 55 -4.61 17.22 9.05
N LYS A 56 -3.38 17.65 8.84
CA LYS A 56 -2.15 17.04 9.40
C LYS A 56 -1.97 15.57 9.06
N THR A 57 -2.61 15.09 7.98
CA THR A 57 -2.58 13.70 7.51
C THR A 57 -3.09 13.63 6.08
N PHE A 58 -2.66 12.60 5.33
CA PHE A 58 -3.25 12.25 4.02
C PHE A 58 -4.35 11.20 4.10
N LYS A 59 -4.79 10.83 5.30
CA LYS A 59 -5.96 10.00 5.45
C LYS A 59 -7.16 10.65 4.74
N ASP A 60 -7.85 9.88 3.90
CA ASP A 60 -9.00 10.33 3.12
C ASP A 60 -8.71 11.43 2.07
N PHE A 61 -7.45 11.68 1.73
CA PHE A 61 -7.09 12.51 0.59
C PHE A 61 -7.43 11.78 -0.72
N LEU A 62 -8.20 12.41 -1.59
CA LEU A 62 -8.66 11.85 -2.87
C LEU A 62 -8.00 12.48 -4.10
N GLY A 63 -7.16 13.50 -3.90
CA GLY A 63 -6.48 14.21 -4.97
C GLY A 63 -5.35 13.39 -5.60
N LYS A 64 -4.64 14.05 -6.49
CA LYS A 64 -3.54 13.47 -7.27
C LYS A 64 -2.39 13.01 -6.40
N ARG A 65 -1.74 11.96 -6.85
CA ARG A 65 -0.49 11.42 -6.30
C ARG A 65 0.52 11.23 -7.41
N TYR A 66 1.77 11.29 -7.01
CA TYR A 66 2.94 11.10 -7.88
C TYR A 66 3.80 10.00 -7.27
N ILE A 67 4.61 9.35 -8.04
CA ILE A 67 5.57 8.35 -7.58
C ILE A 67 6.91 8.60 -8.27
N LYS A 68 8.01 8.34 -7.58
CA LYS A 68 9.37 8.40 -8.13
C LYS A 68 10.14 7.11 -7.86
N ASP A 69 9.80 6.46 -6.76
CA ASP A 69 10.39 5.20 -6.33
C ASP A 69 9.28 4.14 -6.23
N VAL A 70 9.41 3.04 -6.94
CA VAL A 70 8.53 1.87 -6.80
C VAL A 70 9.22 0.88 -5.87
N LEU A 71 8.61 0.60 -4.74
CA LEU A 71 9.19 -0.23 -3.70
C LEU A 71 8.67 -1.67 -3.81
N ILE A 72 9.58 -2.65 -3.88
CA ILE A 72 9.27 -4.04 -3.55
C ILE A 72 9.74 -4.28 -2.12
N ASP A 73 8.82 -4.65 -1.24
CA ASP A 73 9.09 -4.97 0.16
C ASP A 73 9.07 -6.49 0.36
N ILE A 74 10.18 -7.03 0.88
CA ILE A 74 10.37 -8.44 1.13
C ILE A 74 10.59 -8.63 2.62
N ASP A 75 9.49 -8.74 3.35
CA ASP A 75 9.49 -8.94 4.79
C ASP A 75 9.90 -10.37 5.18
N LYS A 76 10.66 -10.47 6.26
CA LYS A 76 11.04 -11.76 6.85
C LYS A 76 9.83 -12.50 7.41
N GLY A 77 8.90 -11.81 8.08
CA GLY A 77 7.82 -12.44 8.82
C GLY A 77 8.36 -13.47 9.82
N ASP A 78 7.79 -14.68 9.80
CA ASP A 78 8.21 -15.80 10.64
C ASP A 78 9.32 -16.69 9.99
N ASN A 79 9.84 -16.28 8.82
CA ASN A 79 10.85 -17.02 8.07
C ASN A 79 12.26 -16.78 8.61
N THR A 80 13.24 -17.59 8.13
CA THR A 80 14.66 -17.39 8.42
C THR A 80 15.26 -16.27 7.57
N ASP A 81 16.39 -15.70 8.01
CA ASP A 81 17.11 -14.67 7.23
C ASP A 81 17.59 -15.21 5.90
N ASN A 82 18.06 -16.46 5.85
CA ASN A 82 18.46 -17.12 4.60
C ASN A 82 17.30 -17.34 3.63
N TYR A 83 16.11 -17.67 4.12
CA TYR A 83 14.91 -17.75 3.27
C TYR A 83 14.60 -16.39 2.64
N THR A 84 14.63 -15.33 3.43
CA THR A 84 14.35 -13.97 2.96
C THR A 84 15.39 -13.48 1.95
N LEU A 85 16.68 -13.78 2.19
CA LEU A 85 17.74 -13.50 1.21
C LEU A 85 17.53 -14.26 -0.10
N ASN A 86 17.18 -15.55 -0.05
CA ASN A 86 16.93 -16.35 -1.25
C ASN A 86 15.69 -15.84 -2.02
N LYS A 87 14.64 -15.43 -1.31
CA LYS A 87 13.47 -14.78 -1.92
C LYS A 87 13.86 -13.48 -2.62
N THR A 88 14.73 -12.68 -2.01
CA THR A 88 15.27 -11.47 -2.64
C THR A 88 16.01 -11.79 -3.94
N LYS A 89 16.86 -12.83 -3.95
CA LYS A 89 17.54 -13.30 -5.17
C LYS A 89 16.54 -13.74 -6.25
N SER A 90 15.45 -14.39 -5.87
CA SER A 90 14.41 -14.80 -6.84
C SER A 90 13.73 -13.57 -7.47
N VAL A 91 13.39 -12.55 -6.68
CA VAL A 91 12.79 -11.31 -7.21
C VAL A 91 13.76 -10.56 -8.11
N LEU A 92 15.05 -10.53 -7.77
CA LEU A 92 16.07 -9.92 -8.65
C LEU A 92 16.20 -10.66 -9.99
N PHE A 93 16.10 -11.99 -9.96
CA PHE A 93 16.09 -12.80 -11.17
C PHE A 93 14.82 -12.52 -12.01
N GLU A 94 13.65 -12.41 -11.38
CA GLU A 94 12.40 -12.04 -12.07
C GLU A 94 12.52 -10.66 -12.74
N LEU A 95 13.16 -9.68 -12.09
CA LEU A 95 13.41 -8.36 -12.68
C LEU A 95 14.34 -8.46 -13.92
N GLU A 96 15.43 -9.24 -13.85
CA GLU A 96 16.32 -9.47 -14.98
C GLU A 96 15.60 -10.18 -16.16
N GLU A 97 14.74 -11.18 -15.89
CA GLU A 97 13.92 -11.85 -16.91
C GLU A 97 12.89 -10.91 -17.56
N LEU A 98 12.39 -9.93 -16.82
CA LEU A 98 11.52 -8.88 -17.34
C LEU A 98 12.28 -7.83 -18.17
N GLY A 99 13.60 -7.90 -18.23
CA GLY A 99 14.45 -6.99 -18.98
C GLY A 99 14.93 -5.76 -18.20
N VAL A 100 14.58 -5.66 -16.91
CA VAL A 100 14.96 -4.51 -16.06
C VAL A 100 16.47 -4.51 -15.82
N GLN A 101 17.12 -3.41 -16.18
CA GLN A 101 18.54 -3.27 -16.06
C GLN A 101 18.96 -2.95 -14.60
N ARG A 102 20.16 -3.38 -14.21
CA ARG A 102 20.66 -3.21 -12.83
C ARG A 102 20.79 -1.74 -12.40
N HIS A 103 20.94 -0.83 -13.33
CA HIS A 103 20.97 0.60 -13.04
C HIS A 103 19.58 1.19 -12.78
N SER A 104 18.48 0.44 -13.00
CA SER A 104 17.13 0.91 -12.82
C SER A 104 16.61 0.70 -11.38
N TYR A 105 17.38 0.04 -10.52
CA TYR A 105 16.99 -0.20 -9.13
C TYR A 105 18.16 -0.31 -8.16
N ASN A 106 17.87 0.01 -6.90
CA ASN A 106 18.78 -0.21 -5.77
C ASN A 106 18.22 -1.29 -4.83
N ILE A 107 19.13 -2.04 -4.20
CA ILE A 107 18.83 -3.11 -3.26
C ILE A 107 19.27 -2.66 -1.86
N TYR A 108 18.43 -2.92 -0.86
CA TYR A 108 18.73 -2.61 0.53
C TYR A 108 18.39 -3.78 1.44
N PHE A 109 19.24 -4.05 2.43
CA PHE A 109 18.81 -4.76 3.61
C PHE A 109 18.08 -3.79 4.53
N SER A 110 16.85 -4.09 4.92
CA SER A 110 15.99 -3.17 5.66
C SER A 110 16.13 -3.32 7.19
N GLY A 111 17.06 -4.15 7.69
CA GLY A 111 17.24 -4.44 9.11
C GLY A 111 16.40 -5.63 9.61
N THR A 112 15.41 -6.09 8.86
CA THR A 112 14.63 -7.30 9.11
C THR A 112 14.28 -8.07 7.84
N GLY A 113 14.33 -7.43 6.68
CA GLY A 113 14.03 -7.95 5.36
C GLY A 113 14.79 -7.18 4.31
N TYR A 114 14.27 -7.12 3.10
CA TYR A 114 14.91 -6.43 1.99
C TYR A 114 13.94 -5.50 1.28
N HIS A 115 14.47 -4.38 0.78
CA HIS A 115 13.76 -3.47 -0.11
C HIS A 115 14.48 -3.44 -1.46
N ILE A 116 13.73 -3.53 -2.55
CA ILE A 116 14.22 -3.20 -3.88
C ILE A 116 13.47 -1.94 -4.30
N VAL A 117 14.21 -0.89 -4.63
CA VAL A 117 13.64 0.41 -5.01
C VAL A 117 13.94 0.63 -6.48
N ILE A 118 12.91 0.64 -7.32
CA ILE A 118 12.99 0.75 -8.77
C ILE A 118 12.63 2.18 -9.16
N ASN A 119 13.37 2.77 -10.10
CA ASN A 119 13.05 4.08 -10.64
C ASN A 119 11.70 4.04 -11.37
N GLU A 120 10.85 5.03 -11.14
CA GLU A 120 9.51 5.10 -11.74
C GLU A 120 9.56 5.17 -13.27
N GLU A 121 10.57 5.77 -13.87
CA GLU A 121 10.77 5.84 -15.32
C GLU A 121 10.91 4.44 -15.98
N THR A 122 11.19 3.39 -15.20
CA THR A 122 11.12 1.99 -15.67
C THR A 122 9.69 1.59 -16.05
N PHE A 123 8.69 2.20 -15.44
CA PHE A 123 7.27 1.91 -15.64
C PHE A 123 6.53 2.97 -16.46
N ASN A 124 6.93 4.24 -16.37
CA ASN A 124 6.20 5.38 -16.94
C ASN A 124 4.72 5.41 -16.48
N PHE A 125 4.50 5.38 -15.17
CA PHE A 125 3.15 5.49 -14.61
C PHE A 125 2.49 6.84 -14.96
N PRO A 126 1.13 6.90 -15.02
CA PRO A 126 0.42 8.15 -15.27
C PRO A 126 0.81 9.23 -14.27
N GLU A 127 1.32 10.35 -14.75
CA GLU A 127 1.74 11.46 -13.91
C GLU A 127 0.53 12.13 -13.24
N GLY A 128 0.54 12.24 -11.94
CA GLY A 128 -0.47 12.96 -11.17
C GLY A 128 -1.87 12.35 -11.23
N SER A 129 -2.04 11.09 -10.86
CA SER A 129 -3.33 10.41 -10.83
C SER A 129 -3.87 10.18 -9.42
N SER A 130 -5.17 10.36 -9.20
CA SER A 130 -5.86 9.95 -7.98
C SER A 130 -5.95 8.43 -7.83
N ASP A 131 -5.86 7.70 -8.92
CA ASP A 131 -5.94 6.25 -9.00
C ASP A 131 -4.55 5.58 -9.03
N LEU A 132 -3.47 6.36 -8.99
CA LEU A 132 -2.10 5.86 -9.02
C LEU A 132 -1.83 4.72 -8.04
N PRO A 133 -2.29 4.74 -6.77
CA PRO A 133 -2.10 3.62 -5.85
C PRO A 133 -2.75 2.32 -6.31
N PHE A 134 -3.87 2.40 -7.03
CA PHE A 134 -4.51 1.24 -7.63
C PHE A 134 -3.70 0.73 -8.83
N ILE A 135 -3.33 1.64 -9.73
CA ILE A 135 -2.54 1.31 -10.94
C ILE A 135 -1.23 0.63 -10.55
N VAL A 136 -0.46 1.22 -9.65
CA VAL A 136 0.80 0.64 -9.16
C VAL A 136 0.57 -0.74 -8.55
N LYS A 137 -0.41 -0.87 -7.65
CA LYS A 137 -0.70 -2.14 -6.96
C LYS A 137 -1.07 -3.26 -7.93
N GLU A 138 -1.95 -2.99 -8.90
CA GLU A 138 -2.38 -4.01 -9.88
C GLU A 138 -1.26 -4.34 -10.86
N THR A 139 -0.46 -3.34 -11.29
CA THR A 139 0.73 -3.58 -12.11
C THR A 139 1.70 -4.51 -11.39
N MET A 140 2.04 -4.22 -10.14
CA MET A 140 2.97 -5.02 -9.34
C MET A 140 2.42 -6.41 -9.04
N ASN A 141 1.11 -6.55 -8.79
CA ASN A 141 0.44 -7.85 -8.61
C ASN A 141 0.46 -8.73 -9.87
N ASN A 142 0.48 -8.11 -11.05
CA ASN A 142 0.57 -8.85 -12.32
C ASN A 142 2.01 -9.25 -12.67
N LEU A 143 2.99 -8.47 -12.22
CA LEU A 143 4.41 -8.74 -12.50
C LEU A 143 5.02 -9.74 -11.52
N PHE A 144 4.63 -9.70 -10.25
CA PHE A 144 5.26 -10.47 -9.18
C PHE A 144 4.21 -11.25 -8.39
N SER A 145 4.44 -12.55 -8.20
CA SER A 145 3.46 -13.43 -7.55
C SER A 145 3.51 -13.43 -6.03
N ASP A 146 4.62 -13.05 -5.43
CA ASP A 146 4.89 -13.22 -3.99
C ASP A 146 5.60 -12.03 -3.35
N ILE A 147 4.99 -10.84 -3.49
CA ILE A 147 5.44 -9.59 -2.86
C ILE A 147 4.37 -9.02 -1.93
N ASP A 148 4.76 -8.17 -0.95
CA ASP A 148 3.77 -7.50 -0.11
C ASP A 148 3.09 -6.35 -0.86
N LEU A 149 1.85 -6.57 -1.28
CA LEU A 149 1.03 -5.57 -1.96
C LEU A 149 0.45 -4.50 -1.00
N ALA A 150 0.59 -4.67 0.33
CA ALA A 150 0.10 -3.69 1.29
C ALA A 150 0.91 -2.38 1.25
N VAL A 151 2.16 -2.45 0.78
CA VAL A 151 3.02 -1.28 0.61
C VAL A 151 2.45 -0.25 -0.39
N TYR A 152 1.58 -0.66 -1.32
CA TYR A 152 0.98 0.22 -2.33
C TYR A 152 -0.33 0.90 -1.87
N ASN A 153 -0.64 0.88 -0.59
CA ASN A 153 -1.80 1.59 -0.07
C ASN A 153 -1.63 3.12 -0.21
N ARG A 154 -2.76 3.84 -0.29
CA ARG A 154 -2.82 5.29 -0.55
C ARG A 154 -1.97 6.18 0.37
N THR A 155 -1.62 5.69 1.55
CA THR A 155 -0.90 6.45 2.58
C THR A 155 0.31 5.68 3.10
N SER A 156 0.86 4.77 2.33
CA SER A 156 2.03 3.99 2.72
C SER A 156 3.26 4.86 2.90
N ILE A 157 4.04 4.54 3.92
CA ILE A 157 5.36 5.09 4.16
C ILE A 157 6.36 3.93 4.29
N TYR A 158 7.58 4.16 3.88
CA TYR A 158 8.66 3.20 4.03
C TYR A 158 9.91 3.87 4.58
N ARG A 159 10.80 3.06 5.17
CA ARG A 159 11.98 3.60 5.81
C ARG A 159 13.05 4.00 4.80
N CYS A 160 13.60 5.19 5.01
CA CYS A 160 14.71 5.73 4.23
C CYS A 160 16.01 4.95 4.48
N GLU A 161 16.90 4.98 3.51
CA GLU A 161 18.24 4.37 3.60
C GLU A 161 19.09 5.00 4.72
N THR A 162 20.09 4.29 5.17
CA THR A 162 21.06 4.68 6.20
C THR A 162 20.45 5.05 7.57
N THR A 163 19.17 4.74 7.79
CA THR A 163 18.47 5.03 9.04
C THR A 163 18.28 3.79 9.91
N LEU A 164 18.26 4.02 11.23
CA LEU A 164 18.16 2.96 12.23
C LEU A 164 16.76 2.29 12.20
N ASN A 165 16.72 0.97 12.27
CA ASN A 165 15.49 0.24 12.50
C ASN A 165 15.24 0.11 14.01
N PRO A 166 14.18 0.70 14.58
CA PRO A 166 13.96 0.68 16.01
C PRO A 166 13.61 -0.70 16.57
N LYS A 167 13.19 -1.65 15.74
CA LYS A 167 12.85 -3.02 16.16
C LYS A 167 14.07 -3.92 16.27
N SER A 168 14.99 -3.83 15.30
CA SER A 168 16.18 -4.71 15.24
C SER A 168 17.45 -4.04 15.76
N GLY A 169 17.49 -2.71 15.84
CA GLY A 169 18.72 -1.97 16.14
C GLY A 169 19.73 -1.94 14.98
N LEU A 170 19.30 -2.35 13.79
CA LEU A 170 20.15 -2.40 12.59
C LEU A 170 19.84 -1.24 11.66
N TYR A 171 20.83 -0.82 10.88
CA TYR A 171 20.64 0.21 9.85
C TYR A 171 20.08 -0.40 8.57
N LYS A 172 19.32 0.40 7.81
CA LYS A 172 19.00 0.08 6.42
C LYS A 172 20.23 0.41 5.56
N ILE A 173 20.86 -0.62 5.01
CA ILE A 173 22.10 -0.47 4.24
C ILE A 173 21.89 -0.82 2.76
N PRO A 174 22.53 -0.09 1.82
CA PRO A 174 22.54 -0.48 0.42
C PRO A 174 23.36 -1.76 0.24
N LEU A 175 22.98 -2.55 -0.76
CA LEU A 175 23.68 -3.76 -1.16
C LEU A 175 23.90 -3.74 -2.68
N THR A 176 25.07 -4.17 -3.10
CA THR A 176 25.34 -4.45 -4.51
C THR A 176 24.78 -5.83 -4.89
N HIS A 177 24.57 -6.06 -6.19
CA HIS A 177 24.24 -7.40 -6.71
C HIS A 177 25.27 -8.47 -6.31
N GLU A 178 26.53 -8.10 -6.28
CA GLU A 178 27.61 -9.00 -5.90
C GLU A 178 27.49 -9.40 -4.42
N GLU A 179 27.22 -8.45 -3.53
CA GLU A 179 27.04 -8.70 -2.11
C GLU A 179 25.81 -9.59 -1.85
N VAL A 180 24.66 -9.32 -2.48
CA VAL A 180 23.46 -10.16 -2.37
C VAL A 180 23.75 -11.61 -2.79
N ASN A 181 24.58 -11.82 -3.80
CA ASN A 181 24.90 -13.16 -4.30
C ASN A 181 25.98 -13.90 -3.50
N LYS A 182 26.98 -13.16 -2.95
CA LYS A 182 28.16 -13.78 -2.31
C LYS A 182 28.11 -13.80 -0.80
N LEU A 183 27.47 -12.81 -0.16
CA LEU A 183 27.41 -12.73 1.29
C LEU A 183 26.35 -13.67 1.86
N SER A 184 26.61 -14.20 3.05
CA SER A 184 25.58 -14.86 3.85
C SER A 184 24.63 -13.82 4.49
N ALA A 185 23.47 -14.27 4.95
CA ALA A 185 22.56 -13.39 5.66
C ALA A 185 23.18 -12.84 6.95
N GLU A 186 24.02 -13.64 7.62
CA GLU A 186 24.75 -13.27 8.84
C GLU A 186 25.78 -12.16 8.54
N ASP A 187 26.49 -12.21 7.41
CA ASP A 187 27.43 -11.17 6.99
C ASP A 187 26.71 -9.85 6.75
N ILE A 188 25.58 -9.90 6.01
CA ILE A 188 24.75 -8.72 5.73
C ILE A 188 24.25 -8.09 7.03
N ILE A 189 23.73 -8.91 7.96
CA ILE A 189 23.28 -8.46 9.29
C ILE A 189 24.46 -7.85 10.08
N SER A 190 25.64 -8.43 9.99
CA SER A 190 26.84 -7.89 10.65
C SER A 190 27.21 -6.52 10.11
N ASN A 191 27.17 -6.34 8.79
CA ASN A 191 27.44 -5.05 8.14
C ASN A 191 26.42 -3.98 8.56
N ALA A 192 25.16 -4.37 8.79
CA ALA A 192 24.08 -3.46 9.17
C ALA A 192 24.14 -2.97 10.63
N LYS A 193 25.08 -3.44 11.45
CA LYS A 193 25.28 -2.94 12.83
C LYS A 193 25.86 -1.53 12.89
N SER A 194 26.48 -1.06 11.82
CA SER A 194 27.05 0.27 11.71
C SER A 194 26.33 1.07 10.62
N GLN A 195 26.16 2.35 10.86
CA GLN A 195 25.66 3.25 9.84
C GLN A 195 26.68 3.35 8.70
N VAL A 196 26.21 3.15 7.46
CA VAL A 196 26.99 3.43 6.26
C VAL A 196 26.69 4.85 5.77
N THR A 197 27.61 5.45 5.04
CA THR A 197 27.35 6.69 4.31
C THR A 197 26.29 6.42 3.23
N ILE A 198 25.45 7.41 2.92
CA ILE A 198 24.53 7.30 1.79
C ILE A 198 25.36 7.12 0.53
N GLN A 199 25.30 5.95 -0.07
CA GLN A 199 26.06 5.56 -1.25
C GLN A 199 25.19 4.82 -2.26
N SER A 200 23.88 5.05 -2.27
CA SER A 200 23.07 4.55 -3.36
C SER A 200 23.44 5.27 -4.64
N ASP A 201 23.77 4.51 -5.66
CA ASP A 201 23.97 5.06 -6.98
C ASP A 201 22.66 5.67 -7.49
N PRO A 202 22.72 6.77 -8.27
CA PRO A 202 21.55 7.26 -8.96
C PRO A 202 20.95 6.16 -9.83
N ILE A 203 19.64 5.97 -9.77
CA ILE A 203 18.92 5.02 -10.61
C ILE A 203 18.12 5.76 -11.67
N TRP A 204 18.03 5.18 -12.85
CA TRP A 204 17.24 5.69 -13.97
C TRP A 204 16.60 4.53 -14.73
N GLY A 205 15.41 4.73 -15.28
CA GLY A 205 14.73 3.76 -16.12
C GLY A 205 14.66 4.20 -17.57
N ASP A 206 14.33 3.29 -18.44
CA ASP A 206 14.13 3.51 -19.89
C ASP A 206 12.80 2.97 -20.40
N GLY A 207 11.85 2.73 -19.52
CA GLY A 207 10.52 2.24 -19.87
C GLY A 207 10.43 0.73 -20.06
N GLU A 208 11.36 -0.07 -19.55
CA GLU A 208 11.39 -1.53 -19.74
C GLU A 208 10.06 -2.22 -19.38
N LEU A 209 9.35 -1.68 -18.38
CA LEU A 209 8.10 -2.23 -17.88
C LEU A 209 6.85 -1.44 -18.28
N GLU A 210 6.95 -0.40 -19.12
CA GLU A 210 5.80 0.43 -19.53
C GLU A 210 4.66 -0.40 -20.12
N LYS A 211 4.96 -1.39 -20.94
CA LYS A 211 3.98 -2.30 -21.56
C LYS A 211 3.16 -3.12 -20.56
N HIS A 212 3.62 -3.24 -19.34
CA HIS A 212 2.96 -3.98 -18.26
C HIS A 212 2.13 -3.09 -17.34
N VAL A 213 2.26 -1.74 -17.49
CA VAL A 213 1.48 -0.80 -16.69
C VAL A 213 0.00 -0.92 -17.06
N ILE A 214 -0.83 -1.05 -16.03
CA ILE A 214 -2.28 -1.07 -16.22
C ILE A 214 -2.75 0.32 -16.61
N THR A 215 -3.15 0.48 -17.84
CA THR A 215 -3.70 1.73 -18.38
C THR A 215 -5.21 1.80 -18.27
N GLU A 216 -5.87 0.66 -18.28
CA GLU A 216 -7.32 0.57 -18.12
C GLU A 216 -7.67 0.30 -16.66
N ILE A 217 -8.13 1.31 -15.96
CA ILE A 217 -8.76 1.10 -14.67
C ILE A 217 -10.05 0.32 -14.92
N PRO A 218 -10.20 -0.90 -14.38
CA PRO A 218 -11.41 -1.68 -14.58
C PRO A 218 -12.62 -0.80 -14.26
N GLN A 219 -13.47 -0.58 -15.27
CA GLN A 219 -14.73 0.12 -15.04
C GLN A 219 -15.49 -0.62 -13.95
N ILE A 220 -16.28 0.10 -13.16
CA ILE A 220 -17.17 -0.50 -12.16
C ILE A 220 -17.89 -1.65 -12.83
N ARG A 221 -17.60 -2.88 -12.40
CA ARG A 221 -18.24 -4.06 -12.97
C ARG A 221 -19.73 -3.90 -12.78
N VAL A 222 -20.44 -3.61 -13.87
CA VAL A 222 -21.88 -3.77 -13.91
C VAL A 222 -22.10 -5.27 -13.78
N MET A 223 -22.67 -5.72 -12.68
CA MET A 223 -22.98 -7.13 -12.52
C MET A 223 -23.98 -7.54 -13.59
N ASP A 224 -23.75 -8.72 -14.15
CA ASP A 224 -24.65 -9.36 -15.10
C ASP A 224 -26.10 -9.23 -14.58
N SER A 225 -26.99 -8.70 -15.38
CA SER A 225 -28.40 -8.51 -15.09
C SER A 225 -29.15 -9.81 -14.74
N ASN A 226 -28.47 -10.95 -14.84
CA ASN A 226 -28.99 -12.29 -14.55
C ASN A 226 -28.77 -12.77 -13.10
N VAL A 227 -28.17 -11.95 -12.22
CA VAL A 227 -28.03 -12.33 -10.80
C VAL A 227 -29.33 -11.96 -10.08
N GLU A 228 -30.12 -12.96 -9.72
CA GLU A 228 -31.30 -12.75 -8.86
C GLU A 228 -30.89 -12.08 -7.53
N PRO A 229 -31.61 -11.03 -7.09
CA PRO A 229 -31.34 -10.38 -5.80
C PRO A 229 -31.45 -11.40 -4.67
N ARG A 230 -30.34 -11.72 -4.04
CA ARG A 230 -30.35 -12.60 -2.85
C ARG A 230 -30.61 -11.76 -1.62
N ASN A 231 -31.26 -12.34 -0.62
CA ASN A 231 -31.54 -11.67 0.64
C ASN A 231 -30.25 -11.22 1.32
N ILE A 232 -30.20 -9.96 1.77
CA ILE A 232 -29.11 -9.42 2.55
C ILE A 232 -28.95 -10.22 3.84
N VAL A 233 -27.73 -10.72 4.12
CA VAL A 233 -27.47 -11.55 5.31
C VAL A 233 -27.67 -10.76 6.61
N PRO A 234 -28.13 -11.41 7.70
CA PRO A 234 -28.48 -10.72 8.96
C PRO A 234 -27.36 -9.87 9.58
N CYS A 235 -26.10 -10.26 9.47
CA CYS A 235 -24.98 -9.47 9.98
C CYS A 235 -24.82 -8.13 9.23
N VAL A 236 -25.01 -8.11 7.91
CA VAL A 236 -24.97 -6.89 7.11
C VAL A 236 -26.19 -6.02 7.37
N GLN A 237 -27.37 -6.61 7.52
CA GLN A 237 -28.56 -5.87 7.94
C GLN A 237 -28.35 -5.18 9.29
N LYS A 238 -27.72 -5.88 10.24
CA LYS A 238 -27.39 -5.31 11.56
C LYS A 238 -26.38 -4.17 11.46
N MET A 239 -25.29 -4.35 10.68
CA MET A 239 -24.32 -3.27 10.41
C MET A 239 -24.98 -2.04 9.82
N TYR A 240 -25.89 -2.24 8.87
CA TYR A 240 -26.62 -1.15 8.22
C TYR A 240 -27.56 -0.43 9.21
N LYS A 241 -28.29 -1.16 10.03
CA LYS A 241 -29.22 -0.60 11.02
C LYS A 241 -28.50 0.18 12.13
N LEU A 242 -27.33 -0.27 12.58
CA LEU A 242 -26.57 0.40 13.65
C LEU A 242 -25.89 1.69 13.16
N GLY A 243 -25.74 1.84 11.86
CA GLY A 243 -25.04 3.00 11.30
C GLY A 243 -23.53 2.94 11.47
N PRO A 244 -22.84 4.03 11.11
CA PRO A 244 -21.38 4.10 11.14
C PRO A 244 -20.85 4.33 12.57
N GLU A 245 -20.17 3.33 13.14
CA GLU A 245 -19.53 3.43 14.45
C GLU A 245 -18.15 4.11 14.36
N GLU A 246 -17.84 4.96 15.32
CA GLU A 246 -16.54 5.62 15.40
C GLU A 246 -15.38 4.62 15.46
N GLY A 247 -14.30 4.90 14.73
CA GLY A 247 -13.14 4.00 14.60
C GLY A 247 -13.31 2.87 13.58
N SER A 248 -14.54 2.47 13.23
CA SER A 248 -14.80 1.38 12.28
C SER A 248 -15.56 1.78 11.00
N ARG A 249 -15.96 3.05 10.86
CA ARG A 249 -16.82 3.57 9.77
C ARG A 249 -16.39 3.10 8.38
N ASN A 250 -15.13 3.35 8.01
CA ASN A 250 -14.58 2.98 6.71
C ASN A 250 -14.58 1.46 6.48
N ASN A 251 -14.26 0.70 7.52
CA ASN A 251 -14.21 -0.75 7.45
C ASN A 251 -15.61 -1.35 7.33
N THR A 252 -16.58 -0.83 8.06
CA THR A 252 -17.98 -1.25 7.98
C THR A 252 -18.57 -0.93 6.61
N LEU A 253 -18.33 0.27 6.10
CA LEU A 253 -18.71 0.69 4.75
C LEU A 253 -18.25 -0.31 3.68
N MET A 254 -16.96 -0.68 3.70
CA MET A 254 -16.40 -1.62 2.73
C MET A 254 -17.05 -3.01 2.81
N ARG A 255 -17.42 -3.50 4.01
CA ARG A 255 -18.10 -4.80 4.18
C ARG A 255 -19.52 -4.77 3.62
N ILE A 256 -20.25 -3.69 3.90
CA ILE A 256 -21.61 -3.52 3.35
C ILE A 256 -21.55 -3.39 1.82
N ALA A 257 -20.65 -2.54 1.29
CA ALA A 257 -20.47 -2.36 -0.15
C ALA A 257 -20.07 -3.67 -0.85
N SER A 258 -19.13 -4.43 -0.28
CA SER A 258 -18.73 -5.75 -0.81
C SER A 258 -19.89 -6.75 -0.82
N HIS A 259 -20.74 -6.70 0.20
CA HIS A 259 -21.93 -7.55 0.24
C HIS A 259 -22.93 -7.14 -0.85
N PHE A 260 -23.20 -5.86 -1.01
CA PHE A 260 -24.06 -5.32 -2.07
C PHE A 260 -23.57 -5.74 -3.46
N PHE A 261 -22.26 -5.58 -3.71
CA PHE A 261 -21.64 -6.04 -4.96
C PHE A 261 -21.93 -7.52 -5.23
N ARG A 262 -21.66 -8.41 -4.25
CA ARG A 262 -21.85 -9.86 -4.42
C ARG A 262 -23.33 -10.29 -4.55
N HIS A 263 -24.27 -9.42 -4.18
CA HIS A 263 -25.71 -9.66 -4.28
C HIS A 263 -26.34 -8.95 -5.48
N GLY A 264 -25.53 -8.49 -6.42
CA GLY A 264 -26.01 -7.90 -7.67
C GLY A 264 -26.65 -6.51 -7.54
N ILE A 265 -26.43 -5.82 -6.40
CA ILE A 265 -26.92 -4.45 -6.24
C ILE A 265 -26.07 -3.54 -7.12
N PRO A 266 -26.66 -2.75 -8.03
CA PRO A 266 -25.93 -1.81 -8.87
C PRO A 266 -25.13 -0.79 -8.04
N SER A 267 -23.97 -0.36 -8.54
CA SER A 267 -23.10 0.60 -7.86
C SER A 267 -23.83 1.88 -7.46
N GLU A 268 -24.67 2.42 -8.32
CA GLU A 268 -25.40 3.65 -8.03
C GLU A 268 -26.42 3.47 -6.89
N ALA A 269 -27.11 2.32 -6.85
CA ALA A 269 -28.00 2.01 -5.74
C ALA A 269 -27.21 1.81 -4.43
N ALA A 270 -26.05 1.17 -4.48
CA ALA A 270 -25.17 1.00 -3.32
C ALA A 270 -24.63 2.36 -2.83
N LYS A 271 -24.24 3.29 -3.72
CA LYS A 271 -23.84 4.64 -3.36
C LYS A 271 -24.96 5.37 -2.64
N ALA A 272 -26.16 5.41 -3.22
CA ALA A 272 -27.33 6.07 -2.61
C ALA A 272 -27.65 5.50 -1.22
N ALA A 273 -27.67 4.18 -1.08
CA ALA A 273 -27.94 3.51 0.20
C ALA A 273 -26.86 3.83 1.25
N LEU A 274 -25.59 3.86 0.85
CA LEU A 274 -24.48 4.08 1.78
C LEU A 274 -24.25 5.57 2.11
N LEU A 275 -24.63 6.48 1.25
CA LEU A 275 -24.73 7.91 1.57
C LEU A 275 -25.81 8.13 2.65
N HIS A 276 -26.99 7.50 2.48
CA HIS A 276 -28.03 7.54 3.52
C HIS A 276 -27.57 6.90 4.84
N TRP A 277 -26.93 5.73 4.79
CA TRP A 277 -26.38 5.04 5.96
C TRP A 277 -25.34 5.89 6.70
N ASN A 278 -24.53 6.66 5.97
CA ASN A 278 -23.46 7.49 6.52
C ASN A 278 -23.98 8.61 7.45
N ASN A 279 -25.16 9.13 7.20
CA ASN A 279 -25.78 10.22 7.97
C ASN A 279 -24.81 11.38 8.26
N GLY A 280 -24.03 11.78 7.27
CA GLY A 280 -23.09 12.93 7.36
C GLY A 280 -21.82 12.72 8.20
N GLN A 281 -21.54 11.52 8.67
CA GLN A 281 -20.37 11.24 9.51
C GLN A 281 -19.04 11.17 8.75
N LEU A 282 -19.09 10.83 7.47
CA LEU A 282 -17.97 10.91 6.54
C LEU A 282 -18.37 11.84 5.38
N ARG A 283 -17.40 12.42 4.69
CA ARG A 283 -17.68 13.20 3.48
C ARG A 283 -18.24 12.29 2.37
N ASP A 284 -19.19 12.78 1.62
CA ASP A 284 -19.90 12.01 0.58
C ASP A 284 -18.95 11.47 -0.49
N GLU A 285 -17.92 12.25 -0.87
CA GLU A 285 -16.91 11.82 -1.84
C GLU A 285 -16.14 10.59 -1.36
N ILE A 286 -15.91 10.46 -0.05
CA ILE A 286 -15.25 9.29 0.54
C ILE A 286 -16.14 8.06 0.41
N ILE A 287 -17.45 8.19 0.65
CA ILE A 287 -18.42 7.10 0.49
C ILE A 287 -18.44 6.64 -0.96
N ILE A 288 -18.62 7.58 -1.88
CA ILE A 288 -18.69 7.31 -3.33
C ILE A 288 -17.43 6.57 -3.78
N LYS A 289 -16.24 7.12 -3.48
CA LYS A 289 -14.96 6.52 -3.90
C LYS A 289 -14.76 5.13 -3.30
N LYS A 290 -15.10 4.91 -2.02
CA LYS A 290 -14.95 3.59 -1.38
C LYS A 290 -15.91 2.55 -1.96
N VAL A 291 -17.13 2.93 -2.32
CA VAL A 291 -18.05 2.03 -3.03
C VAL A 291 -17.46 1.66 -4.39
N GLU A 292 -16.98 2.62 -5.15
CA GLU A 292 -16.33 2.39 -6.44
C GLU A 292 -15.12 1.47 -6.31
N ASP A 293 -14.21 1.76 -5.40
CA ASP A 293 -13.01 0.94 -5.15
C ASP A 293 -13.39 -0.49 -4.74
N THR A 294 -14.44 -0.65 -3.93
CA THR A 294 -14.93 -1.97 -3.50
C THR A 294 -15.52 -2.76 -4.68
N TYR A 295 -16.26 -2.10 -5.55
CA TYR A 295 -16.86 -2.71 -6.73
C TYR A 295 -15.80 -3.08 -7.79
N ARG A 296 -14.78 -2.25 -7.97
CA ARG A 296 -13.64 -2.55 -8.86
C ARG A 296 -12.81 -3.71 -8.34
N GLY A 297 -12.45 -3.68 -7.06
CA GLY A 297 -11.59 -4.68 -6.43
C GLY A 297 -12.26 -6.02 -6.16
N GLY A 298 -13.60 -6.12 -6.27
CA GLY A 298 -14.33 -7.35 -6.07
C GLY A 298 -14.10 -8.00 -4.68
N TYR A 299 -13.86 -7.21 -3.64
CA TYR A 299 -13.55 -7.69 -2.30
C TYR A 299 -14.58 -8.67 -1.76
N LYS A 300 -14.10 -9.71 -1.06
CA LYS A 300 -14.93 -10.78 -0.47
C LYS A 300 -14.70 -10.85 1.03
N TYR A 301 -15.65 -10.35 1.80
CA TYR A 301 -15.68 -10.54 3.25
C TYR A 301 -16.72 -11.62 3.60
N GLY A 302 -16.33 -12.57 4.43
CA GLY A 302 -17.17 -13.72 4.83
C GLY A 302 -17.30 -13.84 6.34
N CYS A 303 -17.88 -14.97 6.79
CA CYS A 303 -18.12 -15.22 8.21
C CYS A 303 -16.86 -15.28 9.09
N LYS A 304 -15.67 -15.50 8.49
CA LYS A 304 -14.36 -15.48 9.17
C LYS A 304 -13.77 -14.09 9.33
N ASP A 305 -14.34 -13.06 8.67
CA ASP A 305 -13.90 -11.68 8.85
C ASP A 305 -14.19 -11.20 10.26
N VAL A 306 -13.15 -10.66 10.94
CA VAL A 306 -13.20 -10.28 12.35
C VAL A 306 -14.29 -9.23 12.62
N LEU A 307 -14.47 -8.26 11.70
CA LEU A 307 -15.49 -7.23 11.87
C LEU A 307 -16.89 -7.79 11.63
N MET A 308 -17.09 -8.59 10.58
CA MET A 308 -18.39 -9.21 10.33
C MET A 308 -18.81 -10.19 11.43
N ALA A 309 -17.85 -10.87 12.04
CA ALA A 309 -18.10 -11.80 13.15
C ALA A 309 -18.75 -11.13 14.37
N LYS A 310 -18.43 -9.84 14.65
CA LYS A 310 -19.04 -9.05 15.73
C LYS A 310 -20.55 -8.84 15.56
N TYR A 311 -21.02 -8.84 14.32
CA TYR A 311 -22.44 -8.61 13.97
C TYR A 311 -23.19 -9.90 13.66
N CYS A 312 -22.56 -11.07 13.82
CA CYS A 312 -23.14 -12.35 13.49
C CYS A 312 -24.43 -12.62 14.29
N GLN A 313 -25.42 -13.23 13.64
CA GLN A 313 -26.72 -13.56 14.23
C GLN A 313 -26.97 -15.07 14.15
N THR A 314 -27.51 -15.67 15.23
CA THR A 314 -27.74 -17.11 15.36
C THR A 314 -28.76 -17.66 14.34
N HIS A 315 -29.69 -16.81 13.89
CA HIS A 315 -30.70 -17.19 12.88
C HIS A 315 -30.20 -17.11 11.43
N CYS A 316 -28.90 -16.75 11.22
CA CYS A 316 -28.31 -16.68 9.88
C CYS A 316 -28.13 -18.10 9.31
N ILE A 317 -28.53 -18.30 8.05
CA ILE A 317 -28.37 -19.60 7.34
C ILE A 317 -26.90 -20.07 7.27
N HIS A 318 -25.93 -19.15 7.43
CA HIS A 318 -24.50 -19.44 7.43
C HIS A 318 -23.91 -19.61 8.83
N TYR A 319 -24.72 -19.51 9.90
CA TYR A 319 -24.21 -19.52 11.28
C TYR A 319 -23.49 -20.83 11.64
N LYS A 320 -24.02 -21.98 11.19
CA LYS A 320 -23.45 -23.32 11.45
C LYS A 320 -22.12 -23.61 10.71
N ARG A 321 -21.68 -22.73 9.79
CA ARG A 321 -20.40 -22.88 9.08
C ARG A 321 -19.20 -22.31 9.84
N LYS A 322 -19.38 -21.85 11.07
CA LYS A 322 -18.28 -21.34 11.92
C LYS A 322 -17.47 -22.45 12.60
N ASP A 323 -17.94 -23.66 12.63
CA ASP A 323 -17.35 -24.77 13.40
C ASP A 323 -16.38 -25.63 12.54
N TYR A 324 -15.86 -25.11 11.41
CA TYR A 324 -14.85 -25.77 10.58
C TYR A 324 -13.67 -24.85 10.28
#